data_1259a1b46ad08d1c680102f60dd2b5f3
#
_entry.id   1259a1b46ad08d1c680102f60dd2b5f3
#
_cell.length_a   1.000
_cell.length_b   1.000
_cell.length_c   1.000
_cell.angle_alpha   90.00
_cell.angle_beta   90.00
_cell.angle_gamma   90.00
#
_symmetry.space_group_name_H-M   'P 1'
#
loop_
_entity.id
_entity.type
_entity.pdbx_description
1 polymer ?
#
loop_
_entity_poly.entity_id
_entity_poly.type
_entity_poly.pdbx_seq_one_letter_code
_entity_poly.pdbx_strand_id
1 'polypeptide(L)'
;MAANSRIIIIPHCLIKLMVKFTQNELDAVNKTLNTPEECLTWAFDNLHPKLAKASSFGAEDAAIIDMMFKINPQSRLFTLDTGRLPQATYDTMDEIRKRYNTKIEVLFPDAAEVEEMVNEKGLNLFYDSVENRKLCCAVRKVHPMNKMLKTLDGWITGLRSDQNQNRSTARMLEVDEMHDGIVKVNPIINWTYDQTWEYIKKNNCPYNKMLDQGYPSIGCEPCTRPIKIGEDIRSGRWWWENDGQKECGLHMDHNK
;
A
#
# COMPACT_ATOMS: atom_id res chain seq x y z
N MET A 1 -9.86 -66.88 -8.07
CA MET A 1 -8.90 -65.83 -8.50
C MET A 1 -9.54 -64.50 -8.29
N ALA A 2 -9.19 -63.82 -7.21
CA ALA A 2 -9.78 -62.52 -6.87
C ALA A 2 -8.81 -61.43 -7.33
N ALA A 3 -9.27 -60.53 -8.20
CA ALA A 3 -8.54 -59.42 -8.70
C ALA A 3 -8.49 -58.27 -7.66
N ASN A 4 -7.31 -57.98 -7.12
CA ASN A 4 -7.06 -56.85 -6.25
C ASN A 4 -7.04 -55.56 -7.06
N SER A 5 -8.10 -54.76 -6.99
CA SER A 5 -8.14 -53.38 -7.49
C SER A 5 -7.41 -52.46 -6.51
N ARG A 6 -6.23 -52.04 -6.84
CA ARG A 6 -5.52 -50.99 -6.10
C ARG A 6 -6.12 -49.64 -6.42
N ILE A 7 -6.76 -49.01 -5.44
CA ILE A 7 -7.21 -47.61 -5.51
C ILE A 7 -5.95 -46.75 -5.40
N ILE A 8 -5.55 -46.09 -6.48
CA ILE A 8 -4.51 -45.05 -6.50
C ILE A 8 -5.16 -43.78 -6.01
N ILE A 9 -4.88 -43.38 -4.76
CA ILE A 9 -5.23 -42.06 -4.23
C ILE A 9 -4.23 -41.07 -4.81
N ILE A 10 -4.65 -40.31 -5.81
CA ILE A 10 -3.88 -39.15 -6.30
C ILE A 10 -4.11 -38.01 -5.30
N PRO A 11 -3.06 -37.47 -4.64
CA PRO A 11 -3.25 -36.30 -3.79
C PRO A 11 -3.69 -35.12 -4.68
N HIS A 12 -4.87 -34.60 -4.42
CA HIS A 12 -5.35 -33.34 -4.99
C HIS A 12 -4.46 -32.19 -4.47
N CYS A 13 -3.31 -32.01 -5.08
CA CYS A 13 -2.61 -30.73 -5.03
C CYS A 13 -3.40 -29.79 -5.95
N LEU A 14 -4.38 -29.11 -5.40
CA LEU A 14 -5.05 -27.98 -6.06
C LEU A 14 -3.99 -26.90 -6.24
N ILE A 15 -3.31 -26.89 -7.38
CA ILE A 15 -2.61 -25.71 -7.88
C ILE A 15 -3.72 -24.68 -8.10
N LYS A 16 -3.95 -23.83 -7.11
CA LYS A 16 -4.86 -22.68 -7.24
C LYS A 16 -4.19 -21.75 -8.24
N LEU A 17 -4.64 -21.82 -9.50
CA LEU A 17 -4.23 -20.92 -10.58
C LEU A 17 -4.34 -19.48 -10.06
N MET A 18 -3.31 -18.65 -10.29
CA MET A 18 -3.40 -17.22 -10.05
C MET A 18 -4.58 -16.67 -10.85
N VAL A 19 -5.48 -15.99 -10.18
CA VAL A 19 -6.61 -15.33 -10.85
C VAL A 19 -6.05 -14.11 -11.56
N LYS A 20 -5.99 -14.14 -12.88
CA LYS A 20 -5.59 -13.00 -13.69
C LYS A 20 -6.79 -12.40 -14.38
N PHE A 21 -6.98 -11.12 -14.21
CA PHE A 21 -7.98 -10.32 -14.91
C PHE A 21 -7.31 -9.53 -16.04
N THR A 22 -7.99 -9.38 -17.15
CA THR A 22 -7.62 -8.40 -18.19
C THR A 22 -8.15 -7.01 -17.81
N GLN A 23 -7.53 -5.96 -18.32
CA GLN A 23 -8.02 -4.59 -18.07
C GLN A 23 -9.46 -4.41 -18.58
N ASN A 24 -9.84 -5.02 -19.69
CA ASN A 24 -11.21 -4.95 -20.23
C ASN A 24 -12.26 -5.57 -19.28
N GLU A 25 -11.92 -6.66 -18.61
CA GLU A 25 -12.80 -7.28 -17.61
C GLU A 25 -12.95 -6.36 -16.39
N LEU A 26 -11.85 -5.79 -15.89
CA LEU A 26 -11.90 -4.81 -14.79
C LEU A 26 -12.64 -3.52 -15.19
N ASP A 27 -12.54 -3.09 -16.43
CA ASP A 27 -13.28 -1.92 -16.94
C ASP A 27 -14.79 -2.17 -16.99
N ALA A 28 -15.21 -3.39 -17.28
CA ALA A 28 -16.63 -3.76 -17.20
C ALA A 28 -17.13 -3.70 -15.74
N VAL A 29 -16.33 -4.20 -14.79
CA VAL A 29 -16.64 -4.13 -13.36
C VAL A 29 -16.65 -2.69 -12.87
N ASN A 30 -15.65 -1.88 -13.22
CA ASN A 30 -15.54 -0.47 -12.82
C ASN A 30 -16.80 0.36 -13.15
N LYS A 31 -17.53 0.01 -14.24
CA LYS A 31 -18.79 0.69 -14.62
C LYS A 31 -19.95 0.40 -13.66
N THR A 32 -19.84 -0.63 -12.84
CA THR A 32 -20.86 -1.03 -11.88
C THR A 32 -20.56 -0.57 -10.46
N LEU A 33 -19.31 -0.13 -10.18
CA LEU A 33 -18.87 0.29 -8.86
C LEU A 33 -19.14 1.78 -8.67
N ASN A 34 -19.83 2.14 -7.60
CA ASN A 34 -20.17 3.52 -7.25
C ASN A 34 -19.57 3.96 -5.90
N THR A 35 -19.25 3.00 -5.01
CA THR A 35 -18.77 3.27 -3.66
C THR A 35 -17.48 2.52 -3.35
N PRO A 36 -16.66 3.02 -2.40
CA PRO A 36 -15.50 2.28 -1.90
C PRO A 36 -15.84 0.90 -1.36
N GLU A 37 -16.98 0.79 -0.66
CA GLU A 37 -17.45 -0.45 -0.08
C GLU A 37 -17.79 -1.50 -1.15
N GLU A 38 -18.42 -1.10 -2.26
CA GLU A 38 -18.68 -1.99 -3.42
C GLU A 38 -17.36 -2.47 -4.03
N CYS A 39 -16.39 -1.57 -4.19
CA CYS A 39 -15.07 -1.91 -4.71
C CYS A 39 -14.33 -2.91 -3.80
N LEU A 40 -14.33 -2.68 -2.49
CA LEU A 40 -13.71 -3.57 -1.52
C LEU A 40 -14.43 -4.92 -1.46
N THR A 41 -15.76 -4.95 -1.49
CA THR A 41 -16.56 -6.19 -1.50
C THR A 41 -16.20 -7.03 -2.73
N TRP A 42 -16.20 -6.42 -3.93
CA TRP A 42 -15.78 -7.12 -5.13
C TRP A 42 -14.35 -7.69 -5.00
N ALA A 43 -13.43 -6.91 -4.45
CA ALA A 43 -12.03 -7.35 -4.28
C ALA A 43 -11.92 -8.53 -3.30
N PHE A 44 -12.67 -8.52 -2.20
CA PHE A 44 -12.70 -9.66 -1.27
C PHE A 44 -13.32 -10.91 -1.88
N ASP A 45 -14.42 -10.77 -2.62
CA ASP A 45 -15.10 -11.91 -3.24
C ASP A 45 -14.23 -12.62 -4.30
N ASN A 46 -13.40 -11.86 -5.01
CA ASN A 46 -12.63 -12.37 -6.15
C ASN A 46 -11.15 -12.69 -5.84
N LEU A 47 -10.52 -12.00 -4.86
CA LEU A 47 -9.08 -12.06 -4.65
C LEU A 47 -8.66 -12.62 -3.27
N HIS A 48 -9.58 -12.69 -2.28
CA HIS A 48 -9.24 -13.25 -0.96
C HIS A 48 -8.98 -14.77 -1.05
N PRO A 49 -8.00 -15.33 -0.33
CA PRO A 49 -7.14 -14.74 0.71
C PRO A 49 -5.84 -14.09 0.22
N LYS A 50 -5.62 -14.00 -1.09
CA LYS A 50 -4.41 -13.40 -1.68
C LYS A 50 -4.59 -11.90 -1.98
N LEU A 51 -5.47 -11.23 -1.25
CA LEU A 51 -5.65 -9.78 -1.23
C LEU A 51 -5.10 -9.21 0.06
N ALA A 52 -4.30 -8.15 -0.02
CA ALA A 52 -3.79 -7.46 1.16
C ALA A 52 -3.77 -5.94 0.96
N LYS A 53 -4.00 -5.17 2.04
CA LYS A 53 -3.86 -3.71 2.05
C LYS A 53 -2.42 -3.34 2.38
N ALA A 54 -1.78 -2.59 1.47
CA ALA A 54 -0.52 -1.91 1.76
C ALA A 54 -0.81 -0.60 2.51
N SER A 55 -0.22 -0.39 3.68
CA SER A 55 -0.48 0.80 4.48
C SER A 55 0.78 1.54 4.88
N SER A 56 0.72 2.87 4.75
CA SER A 56 1.67 3.82 5.35
C SER A 56 1.08 4.55 6.56
N PHE A 57 -0.16 4.22 6.93
CA PHE A 57 -0.94 4.81 8.02
C PHE A 57 -1.21 6.32 7.85
N GLY A 58 -1.34 6.77 6.59
CA GLY A 58 -1.89 8.08 6.25
C GLY A 58 -3.40 8.17 6.48
N ALA A 59 -3.98 9.33 6.20
CA ALA A 59 -5.42 9.56 6.36
C ALA A 59 -6.25 8.59 5.50
N GLU A 60 -5.85 8.40 4.24
CA GLU A 60 -6.51 7.50 3.30
C GLU A 60 -6.53 6.06 3.83
N ASP A 61 -5.40 5.62 4.40
CA ASP A 61 -5.29 4.28 4.96
C ASP A 61 -6.21 4.09 6.17
N ALA A 62 -6.38 5.10 7.01
CA ALA A 62 -7.27 5.04 8.18
C ALA A 62 -8.73 4.76 7.75
N ALA A 63 -9.21 5.44 6.71
CA ALA A 63 -10.56 5.23 6.18
C ALA A 63 -10.72 3.84 5.55
N ILE A 64 -9.78 3.42 4.70
CA ILE A 64 -9.83 2.13 4.00
C ILE A 64 -9.73 0.97 4.98
N ILE A 65 -8.86 1.05 5.98
CA ILE A 65 -8.70 0.02 7.01
C ILE A 65 -10.01 -0.20 7.77
N ASP A 66 -10.71 0.87 8.14
CA ASP A 66 -12.00 0.77 8.82
C ASP A 66 -13.06 0.08 7.93
N MET A 67 -13.20 0.52 6.67
CA MET A 67 -14.13 -0.09 5.71
C MET A 67 -13.83 -1.58 5.51
N MET A 68 -12.57 -1.90 5.29
CA MET A 68 -12.19 -3.27 4.95
C MET A 68 -12.39 -4.24 6.12
N PHE A 69 -12.12 -3.84 7.38
CA PHE A 69 -12.41 -4.69 8.54
C PHE A 69 -13.89 -4.79 8.89
N LYS A 70 -14.71 -3.81 8.51
CA LYS A 70 -16.17 -3.91 8.58
C LYS A 70 -16.75 -4.90 7.57
N ILE A 71 -16.16 -4.98 6.37
CA ILE A 71 -16.58 -5.91 5.31
C ILE A 71 -16.05 -7.33 5.58
N ASN A 72 -14.76 -7.44 5.86
CA ASN A 72 -14.12 -8.73 6.12
C ASN A 72 -13.16 -8.63 7.33
N PRO A 73 -13.55 -9.14 8.52
CA PRO A 73 -12.69 -9.14 9.71
C PRO A 73 -11.39 -9.94 9.57
N GLN A 74 -11.27 -10.79 8.54
CA GLN A 74 -10.06 -11.57 8.24
C GLN A 74 -9.16 -10.89 7.19
N SER A 75 -9.36 -9.61 6.95
CA SER A 75 -8.58 -8.82 6.01
C SER A 75 -7.09 -8.83 6.36
N ARG A 76 -6.24 -8.93 5.34
CA ARG A 76 -4.79 -8.83 5.49
C ARG A 76 -4.34 -7.38 5.36
N LEU A 77 -3.53 -6.95 6.32
CA LEU A 77 -2.94 -5.61 6.36
C LEU A 77 -1.43 -5.76 6.49
N PHE A 78 -0.66 -5.13 5.60
CA PHE A 78 0.79 -5.10 5.71
C PHE A 78 1.37 -3.70 5.63
N THR A 79 2.57 -3.54 6.16
CA THR A 79 3.34 -2.30 6.10
C THR A 79 4.82 -2.57 5.88
N LEU A 80 5.52 -1.54 5.40
CA LEU A 80 6.97 -1.56 5.22
C LEU A 80 7.61 -0.81 6.40
N ASP A 81 8.24 -1.54 7.32
CA ASP A 81 9.09 -0.90 8.32
C ASP A 81 10.49 -0.70 7.75
N THR A 82 10.80 0.52 7.43
CA THR A 82 12.09 0.91 6.85
C THR A 82 13.22 0.96 7.89
N GLY A 83 12.91 0.74 9.18
CA GLY A 83 13.80 1.00 10.31
C GLY A 83 14.00 2.49 10.59
N ARG A 84 13.19 3.38 9.97
CA ARG A 84 13.26 4.84 10.12
C ARG A 84 11.89 5.51 10.16
N LEU A 85 10.86 4.78 10.59
CA LEU A 85 9.52 5.34 10.74
C LEU A 85 9.45 6.21 12.01
N PRO A 86 8.61 7.27 12.04
CA PRO A 86 8.34 8.04 13.24
C PRO A 86 7.64 7.18 14.32
N GLN A 87 7.88 7.48 15.59
CA GLN A 87 7.21 6.78 16.70
C GLN A 87 5.68 6.83 16.58
N ALA A 88 5.11 7.96 16.18
CA ALA A 88 3.67 8.10 15.97
C ALA A 88 3.08 7.10 14.94
N THR A 89 3.89 6.61 14.00
CA THR A 89 3.46 5.56 13.08
C THR A 89 3.34 4.21 13.79
N TYR A 90 4.29 3.85 14.66
CA TYR A 90 4.21 2.64 15.47
C TYR A 90 3.04 2.69 16.46
N ASP A 91 2.80 3.84 17.09
CA ASP A 91 1.66 4.05 17.99
C ASP A 91 0.33 3.84 17.24
N THR A 92 0.23 4.37 16.01
CA THR A 92 -0.93 4.17 15.12
C THR A 92 -1.13 2.69 14.76
N MET A 93 -0.06 1.95 14.48
CA MET A 93 -0.13 0.50 14.24
C MET A 93 -0.73 -0.23 15.43
N ASP A 94 -0.31 0.11 16.65
CA ASP A 94 -0.82 -0.52 17.87
C ASP A 94 -2.28 -0.15 18.15
N GLU A 95 -2.70 1.08 17.90
CA GLU A 95 -4.11 1.48 17.99
C GLU A 95 -4.98 0.68 17.01
N ILE A 96 -4.54 0.53 15.76
CA ILE A 96 -5.25 -0.25 14.73
C ILE A 96 -5.32 -1.72 15.14
N ARG A 97 -4.23 -2.33 15.59
CA ARG A 97 -4.22 -3.72 16.06
C ARG A 97 -5.25 -3.96 17.17
N LYS A 98 -5.32 -3.04 18.14
CA LYS A 98 -6.26 -3.11 19.27
C LYS A 98 -7.70 -2.92 18.81
N ARG A 99 -7.95 -1.90 17.98
CA ARG A 99 -9.31 -1.55 17.53
C ARG A 99 -9.98 -2.64 16.71
N TYR A 100 -9.23 -3.23 15.76
CA TYR A 100 -9.78 -4.23 14.84
C TYR A 100 -9.42 -5.66 15.23
N ASN A 101 -8.77 -5.88 16.37
CA ASN A 101 -8.31 -7.19 16.84
C ASN A 101 -7.57 -7.96 15.75
N THR A 102 -6.63 -7.31 15.06
CA THR A 102 -5.95 -7.83 13.87
C THR A 102 -4.45 -7.94 14.06
N LYS A 103 -3.81 -8.67 13.14
CA LYS A 103 -2.35 -8.70 12.98
C LYS A 103 -1.97 -7.81 11.81
N ILE A 104 -0.88 -7.07 11.95
CA ILE A 104 -0.25 -6.33 10.85
C ILE A 104 0.98 -7.11 10.42
N GLU A 105 1.06 -7.45 9.13
CA GLU A 105 2.25 -8.07 8.54
C GLU A 105 3.30 -6.98 8.34
N VAL A 106 4.32 -6.94 9.19
CA VAL A 106 5.39 -5.93 9.11
C VAL A 106 6.55 -6.49 8.30
N LEU A 107 6.87 -5.83 7.20
CA LEU A 107 7.95 -6.22 6.30
C LEU A 107 9.17 -5.34 6.54
N PHE A 108 10.30 -5.98 6.85
CA PHE A 108 11.59 -5.31 7.00
C PHE A 108 12.43 -5.45 5.73
N PRO A 109 13.33 -4.49 5.45
CA PRO A 109 14.34 -4.64 4.41
C PRO A 109 15.30 -5.79 4.76
N ASP A 110 15.95 -6.34 3.76
CA ASP A 110 17.01 -7.32 3.98
C ASP A 110 18.17 -6.67 4.74
N ALA A 111 18.62 -7.32 5.82
CA ALA A 111 19.64 -6.77 6.70
C ALA A 111 20.98 -6.59 5.99
N ALA A 112 21.37 -7.56 5.15
CA ALA A 112 22.64 -7.50 4.44
C ALA A 112 22.66 -6.37 3.40
N GLU A 113 21.54 -6.17 2.65
CA GLU A 113 21.43 -5.05 1.72
C GLU A 113 21.50 -3.69 2.44
N VAL A 114 20.89 -3.59 3.64
CA VAL A 114 20.95 -2.36 4.44
C VAL A 114 22.36 -2.10 4.96
N GLU A 115 23.05 -3.13 5.48
CA GLU A 115 24.40 -3.05 5.99
C GLU A 115 25.38 -2.63 4.89
N GLU A 116 25.32 -3.26 3.72
CA GLU A 116 26.14 -2.91 2.55
C GLU A 116 25.94 -1.44 2.17
N MET A 117 24.70 -1.01 1.94
CA MET A 117 24.37 0.35 1.56
C MET A 117 24.85 1.38 2.58
N VAL A 118 24.67 1.10 3.88
CA VAL A 118 25.03 2.03 4.96
C VAL A 118 26.56 2.10 5.16
N ASN A 119 27.24 0.96 5.06
CA ASN A 119 28.70 0.91 5.20
C ASN A 119 29.42 1.61 4.05
N GLU A 120 28.87 1.52 2.83
CA GLU A 120 29.46 2.20 1.66
C GLU A 120 29.13 3.70 1.58
N LYS A 121 27.89 4.09 1.91
CA LYS A 121 27.37 5.43 1.61
C LYS A 121 26.95 6.24 2.84
N GLY A 122 27.04 5.64 4.03
CA GLY A 122 26.65 6.29 5.28
C GLY A 122 25.16 6.20 5.60
N LEU A 123 24.84 6.50 6.88
CA LEU A 123 23.49 6.36 7.44
C LEU A 123 22.45 7.30 6.80
N ASN A 124 22.89 8.47 6.33
CA ASN A 124 22.03 9.53 5.82
C ASN A 124 22.27 9.84 4.33
N LEU A 125 22.73 8.85 3.57
CA LEU A 125 23.06 8.95 2.14
C LEU A 125 21.98 9.65 1.30
N PHE A 126 20.73 9.61 1.72
CA PHE A 126 19.57 10.21 1.01
C PHE A 126 19.60 11.74 0.98
N TYR A 127 20.45 12.40 1.78
CA TYR A 127 20.67 13.85 1.69
C TYR A 127 21.69 14.23 0.63
N ASP A 128 22.58 13.30 0.24
CA ASP A 128 23.72 13.61 -0.62
C ASP A 128 23.32 13.76 -2.09
N SER A 129 22.38 12.95 -2.56
CA SER A 129 21.84 13.03 -3.92
C SER A 129 20.48 12.35 -4.08
N VAL A 130 19.79 12.67 -5.18
CA VAL A 130 18.51 12.02 -5.57
C VAL A 130 18.73 10.53 -5.83
N GLU A 131 19.86 10.13 -6.43
CA GLU A 131 20.24 8.75 -6.72
C GLU A 131 20.39 7.96 -5.41
N ASN A 132 21.11 8.51 -4.44
CA ASN A 132 21.29 7.90 -3.13
C ASN A 132 19.97 7.81 -2.36
N ARG A 133 19.09 8.81 -2.48
CA ARG A 133 17.74 8.73 -1.92
C ARG A 133 16.91 7.62 -2.59
N LYS A 134 16.96 7.50 -3.92
CA LYS A 134 16.30 6.43 -4.66
C LYS A 134 16.84 5.05 -4.26
N LEU A 135 18.17 4.91 -4.11
CA LEU A 135 18.80 3.68 -3.61
C LEU A 135 18.28 3.32 -2.20
N CYS A 136 18.26 4.27 -1.28
CA CYS A 136 17.71 4.05 0.06
C CYS A 136 16.25 3.60 0.02
N CYS A 137 15.42 4.20 -0.84
CA CYS A 137 14.04 3.79 -1.03
C CYS A 137 13.93 2.40 -1.69
N ALA A 138 14.78 2.06 -2.65
CA ALA A 138 14.81 0.75 -3.28
C ALA A 138 15.06 -0.34 -2.24
N VAL A 139 16.17 -0.26 -1.51
CA VAL A 139 16.56 -1.24 -0.50
C VAL A 139 15.53 -1.34 0.63
N ARG A 140 15.07 -0.19 1.16
CA ARG A 140 14.23 -0.19 2.36
C ARG A 140 12.73 -0.35 2.11
N LYS A 141 12.27 -0.15 0.86
CA LYS A 141 10.83 -0.17 0.54
C LYS A 141 10.50 -1.03 -0.67
N VAL A 142 11.15 -0.77 -1.83
CA VAL A 142 10.74 -1.40 -3.09
C VAL A 142 11.03 -2.90 -3.06
N HIS A 143 12.20 -3.33 -2.58
CA HIS A 143 12.55 -4.75 -2.52
C HIS A 143 11.60 -5.55 -1.62
N PRO A 144 11.35 -5.17 -0.34
CA PRO A 144 10.39 -5.91 0.48
C PRO A 144 8.94 -5.81 -0.05
N MET A 145 8.54 -4.69 -0.67
CA MET A 145 7.24 -4.56 -1.33
C MET A 145 7.07 -5.58 -2.46
N ASN A 146 8.03 -5.63 -3.39
CA ASN A 146 8.02 -6.56 -4.52
C ASN A 146 7.99 -8.03 -4.05
N LYS A 147 8.70 -8.35 -2.97
CA LYS A 147 8.67 -9.69 -2.37
C LYS A 147 7.26 -10.04 -1.87
N MET A 148 6.56 -9.09 -1.25
CA MET A 148 5.19 -9.28 -0.78
C MET A 148 4.21 -9.41 -1.93
N LEU A 149 4.25 -8.50 -2.91
CA LEU A 149 3.29 -8.48 -4.02
C LEU A 149 3.33 -9.75 -4.86
N LYS A 150 4.48 -10.40 -5.01
CA LYS A 150 4.60 -11.72 -5.67
C LYS A 150 3.79 -12.84 -5.01
N THR A 151 3.33 -12.65 -3.77
CA THR A 151 2.50 -13.63 -3.04
C THR A 151 1.01 -13.37 -3.17
N LEU A 152 0.61 -12.26 -3.82
CA LEU A 152 -0.76 -11.77 -3.88
C LEU A 152 -1.35 -11.92 -5.29
N ASP A 153 -2.67 -12.02 -5.36
CA ASP A 153 -3.45 -11.88 -6.59
C ASP A 153 -3.99 -10.44 -6.76
N GLY A 154 -3.94 -9.64 -5.67
CA GLY A 154 -4.27 -8.22 -5.69
C GLY A 154 -3.84 -7.48 -4.42
N TRP A 155 -3.76 -6.15 -4.52
CA TRP A 155 -3.41 -5.30 -3.38
C TRP A 155 -4.23 -4.01 -3.35
N ILE A 156 -4.57 -3.57 -2.14
CA ILE A 156 -5.37 -2.37 -1.90
C ILE A 156 -4.43 -1.20 -1.60
N THR A 157 -4.63 -0.08 -2.31
CA THR A 157 -3.85 1.16 -2.13
C THR A 157 -4.69 2.25 -1.46
N GLY A 158 -4.04 3.36 -1.09
CA GLY A 158 -4.68 4.58 -0.59
C GLY A 158 -4.65 5.72 -1.62
N LEU A 159 -4.70 5.42 -2.91
CA LEU A 159 -4.62 6.44 -3.95
C LEU A 159 -5.92 7.23 -4.07
N ARG A 160 -5.78 8.57 -4.27
CA ARG A 160 -6.84 9.47 -4.69
C ARG A 160 -6.39 10.24 -5.93
N SER A 161 -7.30 10.50 -6.85
CA SER A 161 -7.02 11.21 -8.11
C SER A 161 -6.59 12.66 -7.90
N ASP A 162 -7.06 13.31 -6.83
CA ASP A 162 -6.74 14.71 -6.51
C ASP A 162 -5.34 14.92 -5.90
N GLN A 163 -4.63 13.86 -5.55
CA GLN A 163 -3.29 13.96 -4.96
C GLN A 163 -2.19 14.36 -5.95
N ASN A 164 -2.37 14.04 -7.24
CA ASN A 164 -1.39 14.35 -8.29
C ASN A 164 -2.08 14.25 -9.67
N GLN A 165 -1.72 15.14 -10.61
CA GLN A 165 -2.23 15.13 -11.99
C GLN A 165 -1.95 13.81 -12.73
N ASN A 166 -0.85 13.12 -12.41
CA ASN A 166 -0.50 11.82 -13.01
C ASN A 166 -1.46 10.69 -12.58
N ARG A 167 -2.38 10.93 -11.62
CA ARG A 167 -3.36 9.96 -11.13
C ARG A 167 -4.77 10.19 -11.67
N SER A 168 -4.96 11.18 -12.56
CA SER A 168 -6.27 11.54 -13.12
C SER A 168 -6.92 10.45 -13.96
N THR A 169 -6.14 9.49 -14.47
CA THR A 169 -6.60 8.35 -15.27
C THR A 169 -6.76 7.07 -14.46
N ALA A 170 -6.40 7.07 -13.17
CA ALA A 170 -6.49 5.90 -12.31
C ALA A 170 -7.95 5.52 -12.05
N ARG A 171 -8.21 4.22 -11.91
CA ARG A 171 -9.54 3.61 -11.74
C ARG A 171 -9.62 2.89 -10.40
N MET A 172 -10.84 2.51 -9.98
CA MET A 172 -11.02 1.71 -8.75
C MET A 172 -10.30 0.37 -8.85
N LEU A 173 -10.36 -0.28 -10.02
CA LEU A 173 -9.69 -1.55 -10.30
C LEU A 173 -8.81 -1.41 -11.53
N GLU A 174 -7.55 -1.78 -11.41
CA GLU A 174 -6.55 -1.72 -12.48
C GLU A 174 -5.71 -3.00 -12.49
N VAL A 175 -5.26 -3.40 -13.69
CA VAL A 175 -4.19 -4.39 -13.80
C VAL A 175 -2.87 -3.68 -13.47
N ASP A 176 -2.12 -4.21 -12.51
CA ASP A 176 -0.81 -3.69 -12.13
C ASP A 176 0.28 -4.36 -12.97
N GLU A 177 0.55 -3.80 -14.14
CA GLU A 177 1.55 -4.33 -15.08
C GLU A 177 2.98 -4.33 -14.52
N MET A 178 3.25 -3.48 -13.52
CA MET A 178 4.56 -3.45 -12.85
C MET A 178 4.77 -4.62 -11.89
N HIS A 179 3.69 -5.26 -11.47
CA HIS A 179 3.71 -6.34 -10.49
C HIS A 179 3.02 -7.59 -11.01
N ASP A 180 3.52 -8.12 -12.15
CA ASP A 180 3.11 -9.39 -12.74
C ASP A 180 1.60 -9.47 -13.10
N GLY A 181 0.94 -8.31 -13.30
CA GLY A 181 -0.48 -8.22 -13.69
C GLY A 181 -1.47 -8.59 -12.59
N ILE A 182 -1.09 -8.45 -11.31
CA ILE A 182 -2.03 -8.56 -10.18
C ILE A 182 -3.02 -7.37 -10.18
N VAL A 183 -4.15 -7.52 -9.49
CA VAL A 183 -5.15 -6.45 -9.43
C VAL A 183 -4.74 -5.38 -8.40
N LYS A 184 -4.68 -4.13 -8.85
CA LYS A 184 -4.52 -2.96 -8.00
C LYS A 184 -5.89 -2.37 -7.69
N VAL A 185 -6.23 -2.30 -6.42
CA VAL A 185 -7.53 -1.86 -5.92
C VAL A 185 -7.39 -0.49 -5.26
N ASN A 186 -8.06 0.52 -5.82
CA ASN A 186 -8.01 1.92 -5.39
C ASN A 186 -9.41 2.38 -4.91
N PRO A 187 -9.91 1.92 -3.77
CA PRO A 187 -11.33 2.06 -3.42
C PRO A 187 -11.78 3.51 -3.28
N ILE A 188 -10.92 4.41 -2.84
CA ILE A 188 -11.22 5.84 -2.64
C ILE A 188 -10.64 6.75 -3.73
N ILE A 189 -10.36 6.21 -4.94
CA ILE A 189 -9.72 6.98 -6.02
C ILE A 189 -10.48 8.26 -6.36
N ASN A 190 -11.81 8.24 -6.25
CA ASN A 190 -12.71 9.35 -6.55
C ASN A 190 -13.01 10.26 -5.34
N TRP A 191 -12.45 9.96 -4.17
CA TRP A 191 -12.67 10.78 -2.98
C TRP A 191 -11.79 12.02 -2.96
N THR A 192 -12.31 13.09 -2.35
CA THR A 192 -11.54 14.26 -1.97
C THR A 192 -10.87 14.05 -0.61
N TYR A 193 -9.92 14.93 -0.29
CA TYR A 193 -9.31 14.98 1.05
C TYR A 193 -10.35 15.19 2.14
N ASP A 194 -11.32 16.08 1.91
CA ASP A 194 -12.38 16.38 2.87
C ASP A 194 -13.31 15.17 3.11
N GLN A 195 -13.70 14.45 2.06
CA GLN A 195 -14.48 13.22 2.20
C GLN A 195 -13.74 12.14 3.01
N THR A 196 -12.42 12.04 2.83
CA THR A 196 -11.61 11.13 3.63
C THR A 196 -11.66 11.48 5.11
N TRP A 197 -11.51 12.77 5.46
CA TRP A 197 -11.59 13.24 6.84
C TRP A 197 -13.00 13.19 7.44
N GLU A 198 -14.03 13.43 6.64
CA GLU A 198 -15.42 13.25 7.07
C GLU A 198 -15.66 11.81 7.50
N TYR A 199 -15.20 10.85 6.69
CA TYR A 199 -15.30 9.41 7.03
C TYR A 199 -14.55 9.08 8.32
N ILE A 200 -13.30 9.52 8.47
CA ILE A 200 -12.46 9.27 9.65
C ILE A 200 -13.15 9.78 10.91
N LYS A 201 -13.65 11.02 10.88
CA LYS A 201 -14.32 11.66 12.03
C LYS A 201 -15.63 10.95 12.37
N LYS A 202 -16.48 10.67 11.36
CA LYS A 202 -17.78 10.00 11.52
C LYS A 202 -17.65 8.62 12.15
N ASN A 203 -16.59 7.86 11.77
CA ASN A 203 -16.38 6.50 12.23
C ASN A 203 -15.36 6.39 13.39
N ASN A 204 -14.83 7.52 13.85
CA ASN A 204 -13.80 7.59 14.89
C ASN A 204 -12.62 6.63 14.58
N CYS A 205 -12.13 6.66 13.35
CA CYS A 205 -11.03 5.79 12.90
C CYS A 205 -9.72 6.18 13.59
N PRO A 206 -8.88 5.21 14.03
CA PRO A 206 -7.51 5.50 14.42
C PRO A 206 -6.72 6.09 13.26
N TYR A 207 -6.01 7.17 13.49
CA TYR A 207 -5.16 7.82 12.48
C TYR A 207 -3.89 8.37 13.11
N ASN A 208 -2.85 8.56 12.29
CA ASN A 208 -1.54 9.04 12.73
C ASN A 208 -1.62 10.49 13.22
N LYS A 209 -1.29 10.74 14.48
CA LYS A 209 -1.43 12.06 15.14
C LYS A 209 -0.49 13.13 14.57
N MET A 210 0.51 12.76 13.78
CA MET A 210 1.31 13.74 13.03
C MET A 210 0.47 14.53 12.01
N LEU A 211 -0.64 13.96 11.53
CA LEU A 211 -1.57 14.67 10.63
C LEU A 211 -2.12 15.95 11.27
N ASP A 212 -2.38 15.95 12.60
CA ASP A 212 -2.84 17.13 13.35
C ASP A 212 -1.72 18.15 13.57
N GLN A 213 -0.46 17.76 13.35
CA GLN A 213 0.74 18.57 13.57
C GLN A 213 1.31 19.16 12.27
N GLY A 214 0.50 19.18 11.20
CA GLY A 214 0.92 19.73 9.91
C GLY A 214 1.76 18.81 9.03
N TYR A 215 1.66 17.48 9.21
CA TYR A 215 2.30 16.47 8.37
C TYR A 215 1.27 15.76 7.47
N PRO A 216 0.78 16.36 6.39
CA PRO A 216 -0.27 15.76 5.56
C PRO A 216 0.21 14.55 4.76
N SER A 217 1.52 14.37 4.61
CA SER A 217 2.16 13.22 3.95
C SER A 217 3.29 12.70 4.83
N ILE A 218 3.12 11.51 5.37
CA ILE A 218 4.06 10.89 6.33
C ILE A 218 4.87 9.78 5.63
N GLY A 219 6.15 9.69 5.94
CA GLY A 219 7.04 8.61 5.52
C GLY A 219 8.12 8.37 6.56
N CYS A 220 9.35 8.03 6.13
CA CYS A 220 10.50 7.96 7.04
C CYS A 220 10.70 9.31 7.73
N GLU A 221 11.00 9.30 9.01
CA GLU A 221 11.19 10.50 9.84
C GLU A 221 12.17 11.50 9.23
N PRO A 222 13.41 11.12 8.82
CA PRO A 222 14.36 12.08 8.23
C PRO A 222 13.92 12.59 6.84
N CYS A 223 12.95 11.95 6.19
CA CYS A 223 12.45 12.34 4.86
C CYS A 223 11.11 13.09 4.93
N THR A 224 10.71 13.56 6.11
CA THR A 224 9.41 14.17 6.32
C THR A 224 9.54 15.37 7.24
N ARG A 225 8.96 16.52 6.85
CA ARG A 225 8.79 17.70 7.70
C ARG A 225 7.32 18.15 7.68
N PRO A 226 6.89 18.96 8.67
CA PRO A 226 5.59 19.60 8.58
C PRO A 226 5.61 20.65 7.45
N ILE A 227 4.42 20.96 6.93
CA ILE A 227 4.22 22.00 5.94
C ILE A 227 3.52 23.21 6.54
N LYS A 228 3.69 24.37 5.91
CA LYS A 228 2.95 25.59 6.25
C LYS A 228 1.60 25.60 5.53
N ILE A 229 0.67 26.38 6.05
CA ILE A 229 -0.62 26.60 5.40
C ILE A 229 -0.37 27.19 4.00
N GLY A 230 -0.95 26.54 2.97
CA GLY A 230 -0.82 26.95 1.57
C GLY A 230 0.35 26.30 0.81
N GLU A 231 1.23 25.55 1.47
CA GLU A 231 2.21 24.71 0.78
C GLU A 231 1.54 23.45 0.18
N ASP A 232 2.12 22.94 -0.90
CA ASP A 232 1.68 21.67 -1.49
C ASP A 232 1.76 20.53 -0.47
N ILE A 233 0.77 19.63 -0.49
CA ILE A 233 0.62 18.52 0.47
C ILE A 233 1.85 17.61 0.55
N ARG A 234 2.65 17.54 -0.50
CA ARG A 234 3.88 16.75 -0.56
C ARG A 234 5.17 17.56 -0.43
N SER A 235 5.09 18.87 -0.25
CA SER A 235 6.28 19.75 -0.10
C SER A 235 7.12 19.39 1.13
N GLY A 236 6.52 18.76 2.13
CA GLY A 236 7.22 18.22 3.30
C GLY A 236 8.04 16.96 3.03
N ARG A 237 7.88 16.30 1.86
CA ARG A 237 8.62 15.08 1.50
C ARG A 237 9.88 15.44 0.73
N TRP A 238 11.04 14.86 1.12
CA TRP A 238 12.35 15.14 0.50
C TRP A 238 12.51 16.64 0.24
N TRP A 239 12.24 17.45 1.26
CA TRP A 239 12.13 18.90 1.22
C TRP A 239 13.43 19.61 0.78
N TRP A 240 14.55 18.90 0.79
CA TRP A 240 15.85 19.37 0.31
C TRP A 240 16.06 19.18 -1.21
N GLU A 241 15.20 18.42 -1.88
CA GLU A 241 15.26 18.23 -3.35
C GLU A 241 14.52 19.35 -4.07
N ASN A 242 15.14 19.87 -5.15
CA ASN A 242 14.58 20.95 -5.95
C ASN A 242 13.70 20.45 -7.11
N ASP A 243 13.68 19.13 -7.38
CA ASP A 243 12.96 18.54 -8.51
C ASP A 243 11.47 18.38 -8.22
N GLY A 244 10.63 18.80 -9.19
CA GLY A 244 9.17 18.72 -9.12
C GLY A 244 8.58 17.30 -9.10
N GLN A 245 9.39 16.24 -9.24
CA GLN A 245 8.95 14.83 -9.21
C GLN A 245 9.33 14.13 -7.92
N LYS A 246 8.71 14.54 -6.81
CA LYS A 246 8.93 13.94 -5.49
C LYS A 246 8.10 12.67 -5.28
N GLU A 247 8.41 11.58 -5.99
CA GLU A 247 7.77 10.27 -5.80
C GLU A 247 8.77 9.25 -5.27
N CYS A 248 8.30 8.35 -4.40
CA CYS A 248 9.03 7.12 -4.11
C CYS A 248 8.69 6.08 -5.20
N GLY A 249 9.63 5.25 -5.60
CA GLY A 249 9.46 4.31 -6.72
C GLY A 249 8.35 3.25 -6.60
N LEU A 250 7.48 3.34 -5.58
CA LEU A 250 6.35 2.40 -5.37
C LEU A 250 5.19 2.60 -6.35
N HIS A 251 5.11 3.78 -7.02
CA HIS A 251 3.99 4.15 -7.91
C HIS A 251 4.47 4.80 -9.21
N MET A 252 5.76 4.67 -9.53
CA MET A 252 6.31 5.24 -10.75
C MET A 252 6.18 4.25 -11.89
N ASP A 253 5.53 4.67 -12.99
CA ASP A 253 5.67 4.01 -14.28
C ASP A 253 7.11 4.22 -14.76
N HIS A 254 7.92 3.18 -14.81
CA HIS A 254 9.30 3.21 -15.31
C HIS A 254 9.37 3.30 -16.85
N ASN A 255 8.25 3.48 -17.54
CA ASN A 255 8.12 3.56 -18.99
C ASN A 255 7.87 4.99 -19.51
N LYS A 256 8.31 6.04 -18.77
CA LYS A 256 8.39 7.41 -19.27
C LYS A 256 9.73 8.04 -19.03
#